data_d0e11b181c3ad59adc80d6ed0e5c2c9e
#
_entry.id   d0e11b181c3ad59adc80d6ed0e5c2c9e
#
_cell.length_a   1.000
_cell.length_b   1.000
_cell.length_c   1.000
_cell.angle_alpha   90.00
_cell.angle_beta   90.00
_cell.angle_gamma   90.00
#
_symmetry.space_group_name_H-M   'P 1'
#
loop_
_entity.id
_entity.type
_entity.pdbx_description
1 polymer ?
#
loop_
_entity_poly.entity_id
_entity_poly.type
_entity_poly.pdbx_seq_one_letter_code
_entity_poly.pdbx_strand_id
1 'polypeptide(L)'
;MLLKRNSYSFLLEKAVDAAIEKAIKGVNPNALTILQSIPGVGPMLAAGIFAEIGDISAFHSSDALAKYAGLYWKHHDSGDFNSEDNPVSRAGNTYLRYYLGEATNSVRRQIPEYREYYAHKYAEVPKHQHKRALALTSCKFVRLVFGLLAKNQLYSGETLDAEFNSRT
;
A
#
# COMPACT_ATOMS: atom_id res chain seq x y z
N MET A 1 7.49 30.97 -20.32
CA MET A 1 8.92 30.56 -20.42
C MET A 1 9.02 29.12 -19.97
N LEU A 2 8.94 28.17 -20.91
CA LEU A 2 9.05 26.74 -20.65
C LEU A 2 10.52 26.44 -20.35
N LEU A 3 10.80 26.07 -19.10
CA LEU A 3 12.10 25.56 -18.68
C LEU A 3 12.42 24.32 -19.53
N LYS A 4 13.43 24.46 -20.42
CA LYS A 4 14.03 23.31 -21.10
C LYS A 4 14.52 22.35 -20.00
N ARG A 5 13.79 21.24 -19.77
CA ARG A 5 14.30 20.12 -19.00
C ARG A 5 15.66 19.79 -19.57
N ASN A 6 16.70 19.99 -18.78
CA ASN A 6 18.08 19.78 -19.21
C ASN A 6 18.20 18.31 -19.63
N SER A 7 18.62 18.05 -20.86
CA SER A 7 18.79 16.68 -21.40
C SER A 7 19.60 15.79 -20.46
N TYR A 8 20.48 16.39 -19.69
CA TYR A 8 21.31 15.72 -18.68
C TYR A 8 20.48 15.22 -17.49
N SER A 9 19.51 16.00 -17.00
CA SER A 9 18.60 15.61 -15.93
C SER A 9 17.73 14.41 -16.35
N PHE A 10 17.24 14.43 -17.58
CA PHE A 10 16.44 13.33 -18.13
C PHE A 10 17.23 12.03 -18.31
N LEU A 11 18.49 12.15 -18.76
CA LEU A 11 19.38 10.97 -18.88
C LEU A 11 19.76 10.40 -17.51
N LEU A 12 19.98 11.28 -16.52
CA LEU A 12 20.28 10.87 -15.15
C LEU A 12 19.07 10.18 -14.50
N GLU A 13 17.86 10.71 -14.67
CA GLU A 13 16.63 10.06 -14.21
C GLU A 13 16.49 8.66 -14.80
N LYS A 14 16.67 8.50 -16.11
CA LYS A 14 16.64 7.18 -16.76
C LYS A 14 17.72 6.21 -16.28
N ALA A 15 18.92 6.70 -16.02
CA ALA A 15 20.01 5.86 -15.52
C ALA A 15 19.73 5.41 -14.08
N VAL A 16 19.17 6.27 -13.24
CA VAL A 16 18.79 5.96 -11.87
C VAL A 16 17.63 4.96 -11.88
N ASP A 17 16.60 5.18 -12.70
CA ASP A 17 15.47 4.26 -12.83
C ASP A 17 15.93 2.86 -13.28
N ALA A 18 16.81 2.79 -14.27
CA ALA A 18 17.36 1.52 -14.74
C ALA A 18 18.22 0.80 -13.67
N ALA A 19 18.96 1.56 -12.85
CA ALA A 19 19.74 1.00 -11.75
C ALA A 19 18.84 0.47 -10.63
N ILE A 20 17.76 1.20 -10.31
CA ILE A 20 16.73 0.78 -9.35
C ILE A 20 16.05 -0.49 -9.85
N GLU A 21 15.60 -0.52 -11.10
CA GLU A 21 14.98 -1.73 -11.69
C GLU A 21 15.93 -2.95 -11.62
N LYS A 22 17.21 -2.74 -11.92
CA LYS A 22 18.20 -3.82 -11.87
C LYS A 22 18.41 -4.34 -10.44
N ALA A 23 18.47 -3.45 -9.45
CA ALA A 23 18.58 -3.82 -8.04
C ALA A 23 17.34 -4.59 -7.56
N ILE A 24 16.16 -4.14 -7.94
CA ILE A 24 14.87 -4.79 -7.60
C ILE A 24 14.77 -6.17 -8.23
N LYS A 25 15.12 -6.32 -9.51
CA LYS A 25 15.12 -7.61 -10.22
C LYS A 25 16.06 -8.64 -9.62
N GLY A 26 17.12 -8.20 -8.92
CA GLY A 26 18.05 -9.10 -8.20
C GLY A 26 17.42 -9.77 -6.99
N VAL A 27 16.42 -9.14 -6.35
CA VAL A 27 15.75 -9.67 -5.14
C VAL A 27 14.47 -10.42 -5.51
N ASN A 28 13.60 -9.81 -6.32
CA ASN A 28 12.39 -10.44 -6.85
C ASN A 28 12.10 -9.90 -8.26
N PRO A 29 12.43 -10.64 -9.31
CA PRO A 29 12.30 -10.15 -10.69
C PRO A 29 10.86 -9.84 -11.12
N ASN A 30 9.87 -10.43 -10.43
CA ASN A 30 8.45 -10.26 -10.75
C ASN A 30 7.76 -9.18 -9.93
N ALA A 31 8.37 -8.70 -8.83
CA ALA A 31 7.69 -7.84 -7.87
C ALA A 31 7.12 -6.56 -8.47
N LEU A 32 7.88 -5.88 -9.35
CA LEU A 32 7.38 -4.69 -10.03
C LEU A 32 6.20 -5.00 -10.95
N THR A 33 6.29 -6.07 -11.73
CA THR A 33 5.22 -6.52 -12.62
C THR A 33 3.96 -6.86 -11.83
N ILE A 34 4.12 -7.55 -10.69
CA ILE A 34 3.01 -7.90 -9.78
C ILE A 34 2.35 -6.64 -9.24
N LEU A 35 3.11 -5.70 -8.70
CA LEU A 35 2.56 -4.46 -8.15
C LEU A 35 1.90 -3.60 -9.24
N GLN A 36 2.49 -3.51 -10.43
CA GLN A 36 1.94 -2.76 -11.56
C GLN A 36 0.70 -3.42 -12.18
N SER A 37 0.47 -4.71 -11.95
CA SER A 37 -0.75 -5.37 -12.38
C SER A 37 -2.00 -4.90 -11.62
N ILE A 38 -1.81 -4.26 -10.46
CA ILE A 38 -2.92 -3.70 -9.68
C ILE A 38 -3.39 -2.39 -10.32
N PRO A 39 -4.68 -2.29 -10.74
CA PRO A 39 -5.21 -1.05 -11.31
C PRO A 39 -5.02 0.15 -10.38
N GLY A 40 -4.34 1.17 -10.87
CA GLY A 40 -4.02 2.38 -10.11
C GLY A 40 -2.61 2.40 -9.48
N VAL A 41 -1.85 1.32 -9.58
CA VAL A 41 -0.45 1.28 -9.15
C VAL A 41 0.48 1.49 -10.34
N GLY A 42 0.95 2.71 -10.51
CA GLY A 42 1.92 3.04 -11.55
C GLY A 42 3.36 2.65 -11.20
N PRO A 43 4.30 2.75 -12.16
CA PRO A 43 5.70 2.33 -11.97
C PRO A 43 6.39 2.97 -10.77
N MET A 44 6.18 4.26 -10.54
CA MET A 44 6.75 5.01 -9.41
C MET A 44 6.28 4.47 -8.06
N LEU A 45 4.96 4.21 -7.93
CA LEU A 45 4.38 3.68 -6.70
C LEU A 45 4.81 2.23 -6.47
N ALA A 46 4.85 1.42 -7.53
CA ALA A 46 5.33 0.05 -7.47
C ALA A 46 6.79 -0.02 -7.00
N ALA A 47 7.66 0.80 -7.59
CA ALA A 47 9.07 0.88 -7.22
C ALA A 47 9.25 1.35 -5.77
N GLY A 48 8.52 2.39 -5.35
CA GLY A 48 8.57 2.90 -3.99
C GLY A 48 8.09 1.88 -2.95
N ILE A 49 6.96 1.21 -3.20
CA ILE A 49 6.44 0.16 -2.32
C ILE A 49 7.47 -0.97 -2.19
N PHE A 50 8.00 -1.44 -3.32
CA PHE A 50 8.94 -2.57 -3.30
C PHE A 50 10.28 -2.20 -2.65
N ALA A 51 10.82 -1.01 -2.92
CA ALA A 51 12.06 -0.55 -2.32
C ALA A 51 12.00 -0.51 -0.79
N GLU A 52 10.83 -0.15 -0.24
CA GLU A 52 10.62 -0.06 1.20
C GLU A 52 10.27 -1.41 1.86
N ILE A 53 9.64 -2.33 1.12
CA ILE A 53 9.36 -3.70 1.60
C ILE A 53 10.63 -4.55 1.54
N GLY A 54 11.41 -4.45 0.46
CA GLY A 54 12.53 -5.33 0.18
C GLY A 54 12.04 -6.77 -0.09
N ASP A 55 12.49 -7.70 0.73
CA ASP A 55 12.08 -9.10 0.63
C ASP A 55 10.78 -9.36 1.41
N ILE A 56 9.73 -9.73 0.69
CA ILE A 56 8.42 -10.05 1.30
C ILE A 56 8.49 -11.24 2.25
N SER A 57 9.43 -12.15 2.07
CA SER A 57 9.62 -13.32 2.94
C SER A 57 10.06 -12.96 4.37
N ALA A 58 10.58 -11.74 4.57
CA ALA A 58 10.90 -11.21 5.89
C ALA A 58 9.65 -10.97 6.77
N PHE A 59 8.46 -10.94 6.16
CA PHE A 59 7.20 -10.73 6.85
C PHE A 59 6.40 -12.03 6.92
N HIS A 60 6.09 -12.49 8.12
CA HIS A 60 5.31 -13.73 8.32
C HIS A 60 3.80 -13.55 8.06
N SER A 61 3.31 -12.32 7.93
CA SER A 61 1.89 -12.03 7.67
C SER A 61 1.69 -10.61 7.11
N SER A 62 0.52 -10.38 6.52
CA SER A 62 0.09 -9.05 6.11
C SER A 62 -0.02 -8.06 7.28
N ASP A 63 -0.34 -8.56 8.46
CA ASP A 63 -0.44 -7.74 9.68
C ASP A 63 0.96 -7.30 10.15
N ALA A 64 1.98 -8.15 10.00
CA ALA A 64 3.37 -7.77 10.25
C ALA A 64 3.83 -6.64 9.29
N LEU A 65 3.48 -6.74 8.00
CA LEU A 65 3.75 -5.70 7.02
C LEU A 65 2.98 -4.41 7.33
N ALA A 66 1.70 -4.50 7.72
CA ALA A 66 0.91 -3.35 8.13
C ALA A 66 1.50 -2.65 9.36
N LYS A 67 1.95 -3.44 10.34
CA LYS A 67 2.63 -2.93 11.54
C LYS A 67 3.96 -2.25 11.17
N TYR A 68 4.74 -2.84 10.28
CA TYR A 68 5.98 -2.25 9.78
C TYR A 68 5.73 -0.91 9.08
N ALA A 69 4.66 -0.79 8.28
CA ALA A 69 4.24 0.46 7.65
C ALA A 69 3.64 1.47 8.64
N GLY A 70 3.36 1.08 9.89
CA GLY A 70 2.66 1.92 10.85
C GLY A 70 1.17 2.11 10.52
N LEU A 71 0.56 1.13 9.87
CA LEU A 71 -0.85 1.07 9.50
C LEU A 71 -1.58 0.07 10.42
N TYR A 72 -1.51 0.28 11.73
CA TYR A 72 -2.21 -0.54 12.71
C TYR A 72 -2.83 0.33 13.80
N TRP A 73 -3.91 -0.15 14.39
CA TRP A 73 -4.54 0.49 15.55
C TRP A 73 -3.90 -0.03 16.83
N LYS A 74 -3.50 0.88 17.70
CA LYS A 74 -3.13 0.49 19.07
C LYS A 74 -4.43 0.25 19.83
N HIS A 75 -4.69 -0.99 20.22
CA HIS A 75 -5.66 -1.24 21.26
C HIS A 75 -5.05 -0.79 22.59
N HIS A 76 -5.61 0.22 23.19
CA HIS A 76 -5.32 0.58 24.58
C HIS A 76 -6.34 -0.15 25.46
N ASP A 77 -6.09 -1.42 25.71
CA ASP A 77 -6.80 -2.19 26.74
C ASP A 77 -6.15 -1.87 28.08
N SER A 78 -6.49 -0.74 28.66
CA SER A 78 -6.20 -0.45 30.06
C SER A 78 -7.45 0.07 30.74
N GLY A 79 -8.21 -0.89 31.35
CA GLY A 79 -9.38 -0.59 32.15
C GLY A 79 -10.58 -0.08 31.35
N ASP A 80 -11.72 0.07 32.00
CA ASP A 80 -13.06 0.42 31.48
C ASP A 80 -13.22 1.66 30.57
N PHE A 81 -12.16 2.10 29.89
CA PHE A 81 -12.17 3.24 28.98
C PHE A 81 -12.00 2.78 27.52
N ASN A 82 -13.09 2.44 26.84
CA ASN A 82 -13.12 2.34 25.39
C ASN A 82 -12.98 3.75 24.80
N SER A 83 -11.77 4.14 24.44
CA SER A 83 -11.56 5.34 23.66
C SER A 83 -12.07 5.11 22.23
N GLU A 84 -13.18 5.72 21.87
CA GLU A 84 -13.74 5.71 20.52
C GLU A 84 -12.78 6.31 19.46
N ASP A 85 -11.73 6.97 19.87
CA ASP A 85 -10.73 7.65 19.03
C ASP A 85 -9.33 7.03 19.20
N ASN A 86 -9.16 5.77 18.85
CA ASN A 86 -7.84 5.16 18.78
C ASN A 86 -7.10 5.64 17.52
N PRO A 87 -6.06 6.49 17.65
CA PRO A 87 -5.32 6.96 16.49
C PRO A 87 -4.54 5.82 15.85
N VAL A 88 -4.48 5.80 14.51
CA VAL A 88 -3.58 4.92 13.77
C VAL A 88 -2.16 5.13 14.27
N SER A 89 -1.47 4.05 14.62
CA SER A 89 -0.08 4.14 15.04
C SER A 89 0.75 4.69 13.89
N ARG A 90 1.48 5.77 14.14
CA ARG A 90 2.44 6.34 13.18
C ARG A 90 3.87 5.83 13.40
N ALA A 91 4.07 4.93 14.35
CA ALA A 91 5.34 4.26 14.56
C ALA A 91 5.53 3.20 13.48
N GLY A 92 6.53 3.37 12.62
CA GLY A 92 6.81 2.48 11.51
C GLY A 92 7.49 3.20 10.35
N ASN A 93 7.67 2.48 9.24
CA ASN A 93 8.29 3.03 8.04
C ASN A 93 7.39 4.09 7.38
N THR A 94 7.81 5.35 7.49
CA THR A 94 7.05 6.51 7.00
C THR A 94 6.97 6.54 5.47
N TYR A 95 8.03 6.11 4.78
CA TYR A 95 8.06 6.09 3.32
C TYR A 95 7.15 5.01 2.76
N LEU A 96 7.19 3.80 3.33
CA LEU A 96 6.27 2.74 2.95
C LEU A 96 4.82 3.16 3.16
N ARG A 97 4.50 3.76 4.31
CA ARG A 97 3.16 4.28 4.59
C ARG A 97 2.72 5.34 3.59
N TYR A 98 3.62 6.22 3.17
CA TYR A 98 3.35 7.23 2.16
C TYR A 98 3.00 6.58 0.80
N TYR A 99 3.85 5.68 0.30
CA TYR A 99 3.60 5.01 -0.98
C TYR A 99 2.33 4.15 -0.96
N LEU A 100 2.08 3.44 0.13
CA LEU A 100 0.84 2.66 0.30
C LEU A 100 -0.40 3.57 0.34
N GLY A 101 -0.33 4.72 0.99
CA GLY A 101 -1.41 5.70 1.04
C GLY A 101 -1.73 6.30 -0.33
N GLU A 102 -0.71 6.72 -1.08
CA GLU A 102 -0.86 7.24 -2.44
C GLU A 102 -1.39 6.18 -3.40
N ALA A 103 -0.85 4.96 -3.33
CA ALA A 103 -1.35 3.84 -4.11
C ALA A 103 -2.82 3.53 -3.78
N THR A 104 -3.18 3.46 -2.50
CA THR A 104 -4.57 3.24 -2.05
C THR A 104 -5.50 4.32 -2.58
N ASN A 105 -5.07 5.58 -2.57
CA ASN A 105 -5.86 6.69 -3.09
C ASN A 105 -6.09 6.59 -4.60
N SER A 106 -5.16 6.01 -5.34
CA SER A 106 -5.31 5.71 -6.77
C SER A 106 -6.18 4.47 -7.01
N VAL A 107 -5.90 3.37 -6.30
CA VAL A 107 -6.60 2.07 -6.38
C VAL A 107 -8.10 2.22 -6.11
N ARG A 108 -8.51 2.96 -5.07
CA ARG A 108 -9.93 3.19 -4.77
C ARG A 108 -10.70 3.93 -5.87
N ARG A 109 -10.01 4.61 -6.80
CA ARG A 109 -10.62 5.25 -7.96
C ARG A 109 -10.77 4.29 -9.14
N GLN A 110 -9.94 3.26 -9.19
CA GLN A 110 -9.89 2.30 -10.29
C GLN A 110 -10.67 1.01 -9.99
N ILE A 111 -10.62 0.53 -8.75
CA ILE A 111 -11.24 -0.73 -8.33
C ILE A 111 -12.54 -0.44 -7.55
N PRO A 112 -13.72 -0.88 -8.04
CA PRO A 112 -15.02 -0.61 -7.41
C PRO A 112 -15.08 -1.06 -5.95
N GLU A 113 -14.59 -2.26 -5.63
CA GLU A 113 -14.57 -2.81 -4.27
C GLU A 113 -13.84 -1.90 -3.26
N TYR A 114 -12.70 -1.31 -3.65
CA TYR A 114 -11.96 -0.36 -2.81
C TYR A 114 -12.69 0.98 -2.67
N ARG A 115 -13.39 1.40 -3.71
CA ARG A 115 -14.23 2.60 -3.69
C ARG A 115 -15.37 2.45 -2.70
N GLU A 116 -16.10 1.34 -2.76
CA GLU A 116 -17.22 1.03 -1.88
C GLU A 116 -16.76 0.87 -0.43
N TYR A 117 -15.68 0.13 -0.20
CA TYR A 117 -15.10 -0.01 1.12
C TYR A 117 -14.71 1.34 1.72
N TYR A 118 -14.03 2.19 0.94
CA TYR A 118 -13.68 3.54 1.38
C TYR A 118 -14.92 4.38 1.71
N ALA A 119 -15.94 4.37 0.85
CA ALA A 119 -17.18 5.13 1.06
C ALA A 119 -17.91 4.68 2.33
N HIS A 120 -17.99 3.37 2.55
CA HIS A 120 -18.57 2.80 3.76
C HIS A 120 -17.79 3.28 5.01
N LYS A 121 -16.46 3.15 5.01
CA LYS A 121 -15.62 3.60 6.13
C LYS A 121 -15.64 5.12 6.35
N TYR A 122 -15.87 5.88 5.29
CA TYR A 122 -16.05 7.32 5.37
C TYR A 122 -17.34 7.70 6.09
N ALA A 123 -18.45 6.99 5.81
CA ALA A 123 -19.76 7.25 6.39
C ALA A 123 -19.92 6.79 7.86
N GLU A 124 -19.04 5.89 8.35
CA GLU A 124 -19.13 5.33 9.72
C GLU A 124 -18.96 6.36 10.84
N VAL A 125 -18.26 7.45 10.59
CA VAL A 125 -17.93 8.44 11.63
C VAL A 125 -18.18 9.87 11.18
N PRO A 126 -18.59 10.77 12.10
CA PRO A 126 -18.90 12.16 11.74
C PRO A 126 -17.65 13.05 11.62
N LYS A 127 -16.51 12.64 12.18
CA LYS A 127 -15.26 13.43 12.22
C LYS A 127 -14.08 12.65 11.65
N HIS A 128 -13.11 13.40 11.09
CA HIS A 128 -11.87 12.83 10.51
C HIS A 128 -12.09 11.71 9.48
N GLN A 129 -13.26 11.71 8.85
CA GLN A 129 -13.76 10.69 7.92
C GLN A 129 -12.72 10.27 6.88
N HIS A 130 -12.14 11.23 6.15
CA HIS A 130 -11.18 10.94 5.08
C HIS A 130 -9.93 10.23 5.58
N LYS A 131 -9.29 10.76 6.64
CA LYS A 131 -8.05 10.18 7.18
C LYS A 131 -8.27 8.76 7.69
N ARG A 132 -9.37 8.54 8.42
CA ARG A 132 -9.73 7.22 8.95
C ARG A 132 -10.06 6.24 7.82
N ALA A 133 -10.93 6.63 6.90
CA ALA A 133 -11.32 5.78 5.77
C ALA A 133 -10.11 5.41 4.89
N LEU A 134 -9.22 6.37 4.61
CA LEU A 134 -8.03 6.10 3.82
C LEU A 134 -7.07 5.15 4.56
N ALA A 135 -6.87 5.32 5.86
CA ALA A 135 -6.01 4.44 6.64
C ALA A 135 -6.55 3.00 6.67
N LEU A 136 -7.87 2.81 6.90
CA LEU A 136 -8.51 1.49 6.86
C LEU A 136 -8.43 0.85 5.48
N THR A 137 -8.65 1.63 4.43
CA THR A 137 -8.52 1.16 3.05
C THR A 137 -7.07 0.80 2.72
N SER A 138 -6.09 1.53 3.27
CA SER A 138 -4.67 1.19 3.14
C SER A 138 -4.33 -0.12 3.84
N CYS A 139 -4.92 -0.42 4.99
CA CYS A 139 -4.75 -1.74 5.64
C CYS A 139 -5.29 -2.88 4.77
N LYS A 140 -6.46 -2.68 4.13
CA LYS A 140 -6.99 -3.64 3.16
C LYS A 140 -6.03 -3.80 1.97
N PHE A 141 -5.48 -2.69 1.46
CA PHE A 141 -4.52 -2.71 0.35
C PHE A 141 -3.21 -3.42 0.71
N VAL A 142 -2.69 -3.26 1.93
CA VAL A 142 -1.51 -4.00 2.42
C VAL A 142 -1.72 -5.51 2.34
N ARG A 143 -2.91 -6.00 2.68
CA ARG A 143 -3.24 -7.44 2.59
C ARG A 143 -3.16 -7.93 1.15
N LEU A 144 -3.69 -7.15 0.20
CA LEU A 144 -3.57 -7.46 -1.23
C LEU A 144 -2.11 -7.50 -1.68
N VAL A 145 -1.33 -6.45 -1.39
CA VAL A 145 0.09 -6.36 -1.75
C VAL A 145 0.87 -7.54 -1.19
N PHE A 146 0.68 -7.85 0.11
CA PHE A 146 1.33 -8.99 0.74
C PHE A 146 0.95 -10.31 0.05
N GLY A 147 -0.33 -10.55 -0.17
CA GLY A 147 -0.82 -11.79 -0.79
C GLY A 147 -0.26 -12.00 -2.19
N LEU A 148 -0.27 -10.96 -3.04
CA LEU A 148 0.25 -11.04 -4.39
C LEU A 148 1.77 -11.27 -4.44
N LEU A 149 2.52 -10.56 -3.62
CA LEU A 149 3.98 -10.71 -3.55
C LEU A 149 4.40 -12.07 -2.95
N ALA A 150 3.74 -12.51 -1.87
CA ALA A 150 4.04 -13.79 -1.21
C ALA A 150 3.70 -15.00 -2.10
N LYS A 151 2.62 -14.92 -2.89
CA LYS A 151 2.21 -15.96 -3.83
C LYS A 151 2.90 -15.81 -5.21
N ASN A 152 3.66 -14.75 -5.44
CA ASN A 152 4.25 -14.38 -6.72
C ASN A 152 3.21 -14.37 -7.86
N GLN A 153 2.04 -13.75 -7.61
CA GLN A 153 0.86 -13.81 -8.45
C GLN A 153 0.46 -12.41 -8.94
N LEU A 154 0.03 -12.30 -10.20
CA LEU A 154 -0.55 -11.08 -10.75
C LEU A 154 -1.96 -10.84 -10.19
N TYR A 155 -2.37 -9.57 -10.14
CA TYR A 155 -3.73 -9.21 -9.81
C TYR A 155 -4.70 -9.67 -10.92
N SER A 156 -5.74 -10.42 -10.56
CA SER A 156 -6.73 -10.97 -11.50
C SER A 156 -8.15 -10.45 -11.32
N GLY A 157 -8.37 -9.50 -10.41
CA GLY A 157 -9.73 -9.02 -10.10
C GLY A 157 -10.56 -9.97 -9.24
N GLU A 158 -10.37 -11.26 -9.36
CA GLU A 158 -11.10 -12.31 -8.63
C GLU A 158 -10.47 -12.69 -7.29
N THR A 159 -9.26 -12.20 -7.03
CA THR A 159 -8.40 -12.67 -5.93
C THR A 159 -8.87 -12.24 -4.54
N LEU A 160 -9.86 -11.34 -4.45
CA LEU A 160 -10.22 -10.70 -3.17
C LEU A 160 -11.45 -11.30 -2.49
N ASP A 161 -12.34 -11.97 -3.22
CA ASP A 161 -13.62 -12.43 -2.67
C ASP A 161 -13.51 -13.71 -1.83
N ALA A 162 -12.52 -14.56 -2.09
CA ALA A 162 -12.43 -15.88 -1.46
C ALA A 162 -11.82 -15.87 -0.05
N GLU A 163 -10.92 -14.97 0.27
CA GLU A 163 -10.23 -14.93 1.58
C GLU A 163 -10.86 -13.97 2.60
N PHE A 164 -11.66 -13.01 2.12
CA PHE A 164 -12.28 -12.00 2.98
C PHE A 164 -13.57 -12.49 3.65
N ASN A 165 -14.32 -13.38 3.00
CA ASN A 165 -15.56 -13.94 3.51
C ASN A 165 -15.36 -15.09 4.53
N SER A 166 -14.14 -15.56 4.75
CA SER A 166 -13.86 -16.66 5.70
C SER A 166 -13.51 -16.21 7.11
N ARG A 167 -13.53 -14.91 7.42
CA ARG A 167 -13.16 -14.34 8.72
C ARG A 167 -14.14 -13.27 9.24
N THR A 168 -15.40 -13.36 8.86
CA THR A 168 -16.50 -12.65 9.56
C THR A 168 -17.15 -13.53 10.59
#